data_3a744a78c1adaec2912d03c027322547
#
_entry.id   3a744a78c1adaec2912d03c027322547
#
_cell.length_a   1.000
_cell.length_b   1.000
_cell.length_c   1.000
_cell.angle_alpha   90.00
_cell.angle_beta   90.00
_cell.angle_gamma   90.00
#
_symmetry.space_group_name_H-M   'P 1'
#
loop_
_entity.id
_entity.type
_entity.pdbx_description
1 polymer ?
#
loop_
_entity_poly.entity_id
_entity_poly.type
_entity_poly.pdbx_seq_one_letter_code
_entity_poly.pdbx_strand_id
1 'polypeptide(L)'
;MKKSALIMIAIFALAAASNLVFAVPQAAKPDPATLAVRYEELSAPDFVQAIARSGGTCIVPLGILEKHGAHLPLGTDLIDCREVALRAAAAEYAVVFPPYFIGQIFEAKHQPGTIAYGSRMMLDLLQQTCDELARNGFKKIVLLNGHGGNDAFLHFFCQAQLETRRDYVVYLFEPSEDEATRTKLDKMRKTTIDGHAGEEETSVMLAHRPELVRLDRAGDESGADQKRLTGLKNAYTGIWWYAAQPNHYRGDGRPATVAFGEALLEAETAALVEMVRSVKKDTVTAELQRTFFDQADRPLETKPFVKK
;
A
#
# COMPACT_ATOMS: atom_id res chain seq x y z
N MET A 1 80.45 28.66 31.71
CA MET A 1 79.13 28.11 31.95
C MET A 1 78.09 29.00 31.28
N LYS A 2 77.73 28.76 30.04
CA LYS A 2 76.72 29.58 29.33
C LYS A 2 75.57 28.63 29.01
N LYS A 3 74.37 28.93 29.53
CA LYS A 3 73.12 28.20 29.23
C LYS A 3 72.50 28.83 27.98
N SER A 4 72.38 28.04 26.95
CA SER A 4 71.64 28.43 25.74
C SER A 4 70.18 28.03 25.90
N ALA A 5 69.27 29.01 25.78
CA ALA A 5 67.85 28.79 25.77
C ALA A 5 67.38 28.53 24.33
N LEU A 6 66.73 27.42 24.11
CA LEU A 6 66.09 27.05 22.83
C LEU A 6 64.69 27.60 22.83
N ILE A 7 64.36 28.53 21.92
CA ILE A 7 63.03 29.06 21.72
C ILE A 7 62.36 28.15 20.67
N MET A 8 61.31 27.43 21.09
CA MET A 8 60.46 26.63 20.20
C MET A 8 59.30 27.51 19.69
N ILE A 9 59.31 27.81 18.40
CA ILE A 9 58.22 28.54 17.73
C ILE A 9 57.16 27.47 17.30
N ALA A 10 56.00 27.51 17.95
CA ALA A 10 54.86 26.72 17.55
C ALA A 10 54.11 27.44 16.42
N ILE A 11 54.13 26.85 15.23
CA ILE A 11 53.32 27.32 14.10
C ILE A 11 51.91 26.73 14.24
N PHE A 12 50.95 27.56 14.58
CA PHE A 12 49.52 27.19 14.49
C PHE A 12 49.06 27.28 13.03
N ALA A 13 48.87 26.15 12.36
CA ALA A 13 48.19 26.07 11.09
C ALA A 13 46.66 26.11 11.33
N LEU A 14 46.04 27.23 11.02
CA LEU A 14 44.59 27.41 11.05
C LEU A 14 44.01 26.70 9.82
N ALA A 15 43.48 25.50 9.98
CA ALA A 15 42.72 24.82 8.93
C ALA A 15 41.35 25.52 8.77
N ALA A 16 41.19 26.28 7.71
CA ALA A 16 39.88 26.82 7.30
C ALA A 16 39.03 25.66 6.76
N ALA A 17 38.14 25.12 7.58
CA ALA A 17 37.11 24.19 7.14
C ALA A 17 36.08 24.95 6.29
N SER A 18 36.16 24.83 4.98
CA SER A 18 35.13 25.32 4.06
C SER A 18 33.86 24.51 4.28
N ASN A 19 32.85 25.07 4.97
CA ASN A 19 31.54 24.49 5.03
C ASN A 19 30.90 24.61 3.64
N LEU A 20 31.02 23.53 2.83
CA LEU A 20 30.20 23.34 1.64
C LEU A 20 28.76 23.08 2.14
N VAL A 21 27.99 24.15 2.24
CA VAL A 21 26.54 24.04 2.37
C VAL A 21 26.00 23.55 1.02
N PHE A 22 25.73 22.26 0.91
CA PHE A 22 24.95 21.75 -0.21
C PHE A 22 23.56 22.37 -0.11
N ALA A 23 23.24 23.28 -1.02
CA ALA A 23 21.89 23.78 -1.18
C ALA A 23 21.01 22.60 -1.62
N VAL A 24 20.21 22.09 -0.70
CA VAL A 24 19.13 21.16 -1.03
C VAL A 24 18.22 21.93 -1.99
N PRO A 25 17.90 21.39 -3.20
CA PRO A 25 16.96 22.06 -4.09
C PRO A 25 15.66 22.27 -3.33
N GLN A 26 15.28 23.52 -3.14
CA GLN A 26 14.01 23.85 -2.50
C GLN A 26 12.92 23.38 -3.45
N ALA A 27 12.14 22.38 -3.02
CA ALA A 27 10.97 21.91 -3.78
C ALA A 27 10.13 23.13 -4.18
N ALA A 28 9.71 23.18 -5.44
CA ALA A 28 8.84 24.24 -5.92
C ALA A 28 7.65 24.37 -4.98
N LYS A 29 7.34 25.60 -4.54
CA LYS A 29 6.14 25.82 -3.72
C LYS A 29 4.94 25.31 -4.52
N PRO A 30 4.06 24.47 -3.92
CA PRO A 30 2.87 24.04 -4.60
C PRO A 30 2.05 25.26 -5.07
N ASP A 31 1.47 25.14 -6.25
CA ASP A 31 0.55 26.17 -6.75
C ASP A 31 -0.60 26.30 -5.75
N PRO A 32 -0.83 27.50 -5.16
CA PRO A 32 -1.92 27.71 -4.21
C PRO A 32 -3.31 27.40 -4.78
N ALA A 33 -3.44 27.25 -6.10
CA ALA A 33 -4.68 26.87 -6.77
C ALA A 33 -4.93 25.34 -6.77
N THR A 34 -3.94 24.49 -6.44
CA THR A 34 -4.05 23.04 -6.43
C THR A 34 -4.01 22.50 -5.01
N LEU A 35 -5.15 21.94 -4.54
CA LEU A 35 -5.17 21.22 -3.27
C LEU A 35 -4.29 19.97 -3.36
N ALA A 36 -3.44 19.75 -2.34
CA ALA A 36 -2.67 18.52 -2.23
C ALA A 36 -3.60 17.30 -2.17
N VAL A 37 -3.18 16.19 -2.75
CA VAL A 37 -3.89 14.92 -2.63
C VAL A 37 -3.51 14.17 -1.35
N ARG A 38 -2.31 14.43 -0.80
CA ARG A 38 -1.80 13.80 0.41
C ARG A 38 -2.43 14.43 1.64
N TYR A 39 -3.04 13.61 2.48
CA TYR A 39 -3.70 14.04 3.71
C TYR A 39 -2.76 14.87 4.61
N GLU A 40 -1.53 14.38 4.81
CA GLU A 40 -0.53 14.99 5.66
C GLU A 40 0.05 16.32 5.14
N GLU A 41 -0.21 16.66 3.89
CA GLU A 41 0.24 17.92 3.27
C GLU A 41 -0.85 19.01 3.27
N LEU A 42 -2.08 18.65 3.67
CA LEU A 42 -3.20 19.61 3.73
C LEU A 42 -3.13 20.44 5.02
N SER A 43 -3.24 21.76 4.89
CA SER A 43 -3.56 22.61 6.04
C SER A 43 -5.01 22.40 6.47
N ALA A 44 -5.40 22.75 7.70
CA ALA A 44 -6.76 22.55 8.16
C ALA A 44 -7.83 23.28 7.29
N PRO A 45 -7.61 24.51 6.79
CA PRO A 45 -8.53 25.15 5.83
C PRO A 45 -8.58 24.43 4.47
N ASP A 46 -7.44 23.92 3.96
CA ASP A 46 -7.39 23.16 2.70
C ASP A 46 -8.07 21.81 2.84
N PHE A 47 -7.94 21.20 4.01
CA PHE A 47 -8.61 19.93 4.31
C PHE A 47 -10.13 20.04 4.18
N VAL A 48 -10.74 21.12 4.68
CA VAL A 48 -12.19 21.36 4.52
C VAL A 48 -12.57 21.45 3.03
N GLN A 49 -11.75 22.11 2.22
CA GLN A 49 -11.99 22.17 0.77
C GLN A 49 -11.77 20.80 0.09
N ALA A 50 -10.77 20.04 0.55
CA ALA A 50 -10.45 18.71 0.04
C ALA A 50 -11.61 17.72 0.26
N ILE A 51 -12.30 17.76 1.41
CA ILE A 51 -13.51 16.97 1.66
C ILE A 51 -14.57 17.24 0.58
N ALA A 52 -14.85 18.51 0.31
CA ALA A 52 -15.86 18.90 -0.71
C ALA A 52 -15.42 18.45 -2.12
N ARG A 53 -14.15 18.71 -2.49
CA ARG A 53 -13.62 18.38 -3.81
C ARG A 53 -13.53 16.88 -4.08
N SER A 54 -13.18 16.09 -3.05
CA SER A 54 -13.13 14.63 -3.15
C SER A 54 -14.53 13.96 -3.14
N GLY A 55 -15.60 14.74 -2.92
CA GLY A 55 -16.93 14.16 -2.68
C GLY A 55 -16.97 13.29 -1.43
N GLY A 56 -16.19 13.66 -0.40
CA GLY A 56 -16.04 12.91 0.83
C GLY A 56 -15.32 11.56 0.66
N THR A 57 -14.47 11.41 -0.37
CA THR A 57 -13.75 10.16 -0.67
C THR A 57 -12.30 10.22 -0.20
N CYS A 58 -11.87 9.21 0.57
CA CYS A 58 -10.50 8.99 1.02
C CYS A 58 -10.01 7.62 0.55
N ILE A 59 -8.78 7.56 0.00
CA ILE A 59 -8.09 6.31 -0.32
C ILE A 59 -7.13 6.02 0.83
N VAL A 60 -7.22 4.82 1.39
CA VAL A 60 -6.29 4.30 2.41
C VAL A 60 -5.40 3.24 1.76
N PRO A 61 -4.14 3.57 1.42
CA PRO A 61 -3.20 2.59 0.87
C PRO A 61 -2.66 1.72 2.00
N LEU A 62 -2.98 0.42 1.97
CA LEU A 62 -2.58 -0.57 2.97
C LEU A 62 -1.46 -1.45 2.40
N GLY A 63 -0.25 -1.22 2.86
CA GLY A 63 0.87 -2.14 2.66
C GLY A 63 1.28 -2.74 3.98
N ILE A 64 2.42 -3.42 3.99
CA ILE A 64 3.02 -3.94 5.22
C ILE A 64 4.52 -3.80 5.21
N LEU A 65 5.18 -4.26 6.27
CA LEU A 65 6.63 -4.36 6.35
C LEU A 65 7.01 -5.84 6.44
N GLU A 66 7.47 -6.38 5.33
CA GLU A 66 7.87 -7.77 5.22
C GLU A 66 9.09 -7.95 4.28
N LYS A 67 9.71 -9.11 4.33
CA LYS A 67 10.80 -9.45 3.42
C LYS A 67 10.26 -9.68 2.01
N HIS A 68 10.92 -9.10 1.02
CA HIS A 68 10.68 -9.29 -0.42
C HIS A 68 11.94 -9.80 -1.10
N GLY A 69 12.23 -11.10 -0.94
CA GLY A 69 13.49 -11.68 -1.37
C GLY A 69 14.70 -10.99 -0.73
N ALA A 70 15.88 -11.11 -1.35
CA ALA A 70 17.09 -10.40 -0.93
C ALA A 70 17.28 -9.03 -1.60
N HIS A 71 16.41 -8.68 -2.55
CA HIS A 71 16.65 -7.61 -3.53
C HIS A 71 15.68 -6.42 -3.46
N LEU A 72 14.52 -6.57 -2.83
CA LEU A 72 13.56 -5.48 -2.66
C LEU A 72 13.52 -4.98 -1.20
N PRO A 73 13.10 -3.73 -0.95
CA PRO A 73 12.99 -3.19 0.39
C PRO A 73 11.85 -3.83 1.17
N LEU A 74 11.93 -3.80 2.49
CA LEU A 74 10.90 -4.34 3.38
C LEU A 74 9.53 -3.67 3.23
N GLY A 75 9.48 -2.48 2.69
CA GLY A 75 8.26 -1.70 2.50
C GLY A 75 7.75 -1.70 1.05
N THR A 76 8.09 -2.70 0.23
CA THR A 76 7.66 -2.78 -1.17
C THR A 76 6.16 -2.57 -1.30
N ASP A 77 5.33 -3.36 -0.63
CA ASP A 77 3.86 -3.24 -0.63
C ASP A 77 3.37 -1.83 -0.31
N LEU A 78 3.98 -1.23 0.72
CA LEU A 78 3.61 0.09 1.21
C LEU A 78 3.97 1.20 0.22
N ILE A 79 5.11 1.06 -0.44
CA ILE A 79 5.66 2.02 -1.39
C ILE A 79 4.86 1.96 -2.69
N ASP A 80 4.61 0.76 -3.21
CA ASP A 80 3.94 0.52 -4.48
C ASP A 80 2.46 0.90 -4.42
N CYS A 81 1.71 0.43 -3.41
CA CYS A 81 0.30 0.78 -3.31
C CYS A 81 0.07 2.28 -3.08
N ARG A 82 0.98 2.95 -2.35
CA ARG A 82 0.90 4.41 -2.19
C ARG A 82 1.15 5.14 -3.50
N GLU A 83 2.08 4.68 -4.34
CA GLU A 83 2.33 5.26 -5.67
C GLU A 83 1.07 5.16 -6.55
N VAL A 84 0.43 4.00 -6.60
CA VAL A 84 -0.85 3.80 -7.32
C VAL A 84 -1.93 4.76 -6.78
N ALA A 85 -2.08 4.86 -5.45
CA ALA A 85 -3.05 5.77 -4.84
C ALA A 85 -2.81 7.24 -5.23
N LEU A 86 -1.55 7.68 -5.22
CA LEU A 86 -1.18 9.05 -5.56
C LEU A 86 -1.38 9.36 -7.05
N ARG A 87 -1.02 8.44 -7.95
CA ARG A 87 -1.29 8.57 -9.39
C ARG A 87 -2.79 8.65 -9.66
N ALA A 88 -3.57 7.78 -9.04
CA ALA A 88 -5.02 7.78 -9.20
C ALA A 88 -5.67 9.05 -8.66
N ALA A 89 -5.28 9.51 -7.47
CA ALA A 89 -5.81 10.74 -6.87
C ALA A 89 -5.43 12.02 -7.63
N ALA A 90 -4.29 12.02 -8.35
CA ALA A 90 -3.91 13.10 -9.25
C ALA A 90 -4.81 13.17 -10.50
N ALA A 91 -5.24 12.01 -11.01
CA ALA A 91 -6.12 11.91 -12.18
C ALA A 91 -7.60 12.11 -11.83
N GLU A 92 -8.05 11.62 -10.69
CA GLU A 92 -9.40 11.79 -10.15
C GLU A 92 -9.30 12.16 -8.67
N TYR A 93 -9.45 13.44 -8.34
CA TYR A 93 -9.13 13.97 -7.02
C TYR A 93 -9.79 13.20 -5.88
N ALA A 94 -8.99 12.59 -5.05
CA ALA A 94 -9.37 12.00 -3.76
C ALA A 94 -8.27 12.34 -2.74
N VAL A 95 -8.58 12.27 -1.47
CA VAL A 95 -7.55 12.43 -0.43
C VAL A 95 -6.90 11.07 -0.18
N VAL A 96 -5.56 11.02 -0.23
CA VAL A 96 -4.79 9.81 0.07
C VAL A 96 -4.30 9.87 1.51
N PHE A 97 -4.73 8.91 2.32
CA PHE A 97 -4.31 8.75 3.71
C PHE A 97 -2.79 8.48 3.79
N PRO A 98 -2.12 8.87 4.89
CA PRO A 98 -0.71 8.50 5.11
C PRO A 98 -0.44 7.01 4.97
N PRO A 99 0.82 6.58 4.75
CA PRO A 99 1.16 5.16 4.62
C PRO A 99 0.62 4.34 5.78
N TYR A 100 -0.23 3.36 5.48
CA TYR A 100 -0.83 2.47 6.48
C TYR A 100 -0.16 1.09 6.38
N PHE A 101 0.74 0.78 7.33
CA PHE A 101 1.60 -0.41 7.30
C PHE A 101 1.15 -1.54 8.24
N ILE A 102 -0.10 -1.50 8.69
CA ILE A 102 -0.62 -2.48 9.64
C ILE A 102 -1.57 -3.43 8.93
N GLY A 103 -1.16 -4.67 8.81
CA GLY A 103 -1.89 -5.73 8.12
C GLY A 103 -1.48 -7.11 8.57
N GLN A 104 -2.04 -8.14 7.93
CA GLN A 104 -1.78 -9.54 8.20
C GLN A 104 -0.46 -9.97 7.55
N ILE A 105 0.51 -10.48 8.33
CA ILE A 105 1.81 -10.98 7.87
C ILE A 105 2.40 -12.04 8.83
N PHE A 106 1.57 -12.92 9.35
CA PHE A 106 2.05 -13.90 10.32
C PHE A 106 2.98 -14.94 9.70
N GLU A 107 2.81 -15.28 8.43
CA GLU A 107 3.60 -16.24 7.69
C GLU A 107 5.06 -15.84 7.50
N ALA A 108 5.37 -14.53 7.53
CA ALA A 108 6.72 -14.00 7.41
C ALA A 108 7.40 -13.67 8.76
N LYS A 109 6.79 -13.97 9.89
CA LYS A 109 7.36 -13.67 11.23
C LYS A 109 8.76 -14.25 11.48
N HIS A 110 9.15 -15.28 10.75
CA HIS A 110 10.47 -15.88 10.81
C HIS A 110 11.53 -15.12 10.00
N GLN A 111 11.13 -14.11 9.24
CA GLN A 111 12.03 -13.31 8.42
C GLN A 111 12.41 -11.99 9.12
N PRO A 112 13.68 -11.53 8.95
CA PRO A 112 14.12 -10.27 9.54
C PRO A 112 13.37 -9.07 8.95
N GLY A 113 13.04 -8.10 9.80
CA GLY A 113 12.38 -6.85 9.41
C GLY A 113 10.86 -6.92 9.29
N THR A 114 10.25 -8.09 9.37
CA THR A 114 8.79 -8.25 9.37
C THR A 114 8.17 -7.71 10.67
N ILE A 115 7.13 -6.88 10.53
CA ILE A 115 6.38 -6.33 11.66
C ILE A 115 4.95 -6.89 11.63
N ALA A 116 4.70 -7.91 12.46
CA ALA A 116 3.41 -8.60 12.53
C ALA A 116 2.65 -8.25 13.83
N TYR A 117 1.62 -7.45 13.70
CA TYR A 117 0.74 -7.08 14.81
C TYR A 117 -0.31 -8.16 15.09
N GLY A 118 -0.87 -8.18 16.31
CA GLY A 118 -1.95 -9.10 16.67
C GLY A 118 -3.25 -8.80 15.90
N SER A 119 -3.99 -9.83 15.50
CA SER A 119 -5.20 -9.73 14.69
C SER A 119 -6.26 -8.77 15.26
N ARG A 120 -6.47 -8.81 16.58
CA ARG A 120 -7.40 -7.90 17.25
C ARG A 120 -6.98 -6.43 17.08
N MET A 121 -5.68 -6.14 17.31
CA MET A 121 -5.16 -4.79 17.16
C MET A 121 -5.31 -4.29 15.71
N MET A 122 -5.07 -5.15 14.71
CA MET A 122 -5.22 -4.78 13.30
C MET A 122 -6.66 -4.39 12.96
N LEU A 123 -7.64 -5.20 13.40
CA LEU A 123 -9.06 -4.91 13.21
C LEU A 123 -9.48 -3.62 13.93
N ASP A 124 -9.13 -3.50 15.21
CA ASP A 124 -9.49 -2.35 16.05
C ASP A 124 -8.89 -1.04 15.49
N LEU A 125 -7.63 -1.07 15.05
CA LEU A 125 -6.97 0.13 14.53
C LEU A 125 -7.53 0.55 13.16
N LEU A 126 -7.76 -0.40 12.24
CA LEU A 126 -8.36 -0.08 10.95
C LEU A 126 -9.78 0.47 11.14
N GLN A 127 -10.56 -0.11 12.06
CA GLN A 127 -11.89 0.38 12.40
C GLN A 127 -11.84 1.82 12.95
N GLN A 128 -11.00 2.08 13.93
CA GLN A 128 -10.83 3.42 14.50
C GLN A 128 -10.33 4.43 13.45
N THR A 129 -9.46 3.99 12.53
CA THR A 129 -9.02 4.84 11.42
C THR A 129 -10.20 5.24 10.53
N CYS A 130 -11.06 4.30 10.16
CA CYS A 130 -12.25 4.59 9.37
C CYS A 130 -13.24 5.50 10.13
N ASP A 131 -13.47 5.24 11.42
CA ASP A 131 -14.34 6.05 12.27
C ASP A 131 -13.82 7.49 12.40
N GLU A 132 -12.51 7.68 12.57
CA GLU A 132 -11.89 9.01 12.63
C GLU A 132 -11.90 9.74 11.28
N LEU A 133 -11.70 9.04 10.17
CA LEU A 133 -11.90 9.61 8.83
C LEU A 133 -13.34 10.09 8.66
N ALA A 134 -14.32 9.28 9.06
CA ALA A 134 -15.73 9.63 8.98
C ALA A 134 -16.10 10.80 9.89
N ARG A 135 -15.58 10.86 11.12
CA ARG A 135 -15.74 12.00 12.04
C ARG A 135 -15.19 13.30 11.43
N ASN A 136 -14.15 13.21 10.64
CA ASN A 136 -13.54 14.33 9.92
C ASN A 136 -14.23 14.66 8.58
N GLY A 137 -15.32 13.98 8.22
CA GLY A 137 -16.18 14.34 7.07
C GLY A 137 -16.11 13.42 5.87
N PHE A 138 -15.21 12.41 5.85
CA PHE A 138 -15.23 11.41 4.79
C PHE A 138 -16.44 10.47 4.95
N LYS A 139 -17.09 10.17 3.83
CA LYS A 139 -18.26 9.27 3.80
C LYS A 139 -18.02 8.03 2.95
N LYS A 140 -16.91 8.02 2.22
CA LYS A 140 -16.52 6.99 1.27
C LYS A 140 -15.04 6.68 1.49
N ILE A 141 -14.76 5.53 2.09
CA ILE A 141 -13.40 5.10 2.44
C ILE A 141 -13.04 3.95 1.51
N VAL A 142 -12.05 4.17 0.65
CA VAL A 142 -11.54 3.18 -0.30
C VAL A 142 -10.29 2.55 0.27
N LEU A 143 -10.34 1.26 0.57
CA LEU A 143 -9.18 0.48 0.98
C LEU A 143 -8.47 -0.01 -0.28
N LEU A 144 -7.24 0.41 -0.49
CA LEU A 144 -6.36 -0.07 -1.55
C LEU A 144 -5.37 -1.05 -0.94
N ASN A 145 -5.51 -2.34 -1.28
CA ASN A 145 -4.65 -3.39 -0.76
C ASN A 145 -3.36 -3.52 -1.59
N GLY A 146 -2.20 -3.38 -0.96
CA GLY A 146 -0.89 -3.61 -1.56
C GLY A 146 -0.23 -4.93 -1.14
N HIS A 147 -0.95 -5.83 -0.42
CA HIS A 147 -0.37 -7.05 0.13
C HIS A 147 -1.33 -8.23 0.07
N GLY A 148 -0.95 -9.29 -0.64
CA GLY A 148 -1.82 -10.45 -0.84
C GLY A 148 -2.27 -11.15 0.45
N GLY A 149 -1.46 -11.13 1.51
CA GLY A 149 -1.83 -11.69 2.82
C GLY A 149 -2.99 -10.97 3.50
N ASN A 150 -3.31 -9.73 3.09
CA ASN A 150 -4.43 -8.96 3.61
C ASN A 150 -5.79 -9.38 3.04
N ASP A 151 -5.87 -10.11 1.94
CA ASP A 151 -7.13 -10.36 1.22
C ASP A 151 -8.25 -10.87 2.13
N ALA A 152 -8.03 -11.98 2.82
CA ALA A 152 -9.04 -12.54 3.73
C ALA A 152 -9.38 -11.59 4.89
N PHE A 153 -8.40 -10.84 5.39
CA PHE A 153 -8.58 -9.86 6.45
C PHE A 153 -9.45 -8.69 6.00
N LEU A 154 -9.18 -8.12 4.82
CA LEU A 154 -9.91 -6.95 4.31
C LEU A 154 -11.33 -7.30 3.87
N HIS A 155 -11.54 -8.47 3.26
CA HIS A 155 -12.89 -8.98 2.98
C HIS A 155 -13.70 -9.15 4.26
N PHE A 156 -13.11 -9.77 5.29
CA PHE A 156 -13.76 -9.89 6.59
C PHE A 156 -14.03 -8.52 7.22
N PHE A 157 -13.08 -7.58 7.14
CA PHE A 157 -13.25 -6.23 7.64
C PHE A 157 -14.43 -5.50 6.97
N CYS A 158 -14.56 -5.61 5.64
CA CYS A 158 -15.70 -5.06 4.90
C CYS A 158 -17.02 -5.71 5.36
N GLN A 159 -17.04 -7.03 5.55
CA GLN A 159 -18.23 -7.74 6.06
C GLN A 159 -18.57 -7.31 7.49
N ALA A 160 -17.56 -7.09 8.33
CA ALA A 160 -17.72 -6.65 9.72
C ALA A 160 -18.29 -5.22 9.85
N GLN A 161 -18.29 -4.41 8.77
CA GLN A 161 -18.97 -3.11 8.79
C GLN A 161 -20.48 -3.25 9.02
N LEU A 162 -21.05 -4.43 8.82
CA LEU A 162 -22.46 -4.74 9.12
C LEU A 162 -22.72 -5.10 10.60
N GLU A 163 -21.69 -5.14 11.44
CA GLU A 163 -21.86 -5.37 12.89
C GLU A 163 -22.52 -4.18 13.60
N THR A 164 -22.18 -2.97 13.19
CA THR A 164 -22.66 -1.74 13.82
C THR A 164 -23.01 -0.70 12.78
N ARG A 165 -24.15 -0.01 12.96
CA ARG A 165 -24.61 1.08 12.07
C ARG A 165 -23.55 2.19 12.00
N ARG A 166 -23.22 2.59 10.77
CA ARG A 166 -22.28 3.66 10.47
C ARG A 166 -22.87 4.64 9.47
N ASP A 167 -22.35 5.86 9.44
CA ASP A 167 -22.79 6.92 8.52
C ASP A 167 -21.81 7.12 7.35
N TYR A 168 -20.98 6.12 7.09
CA TYR A 168 -20.02 6.04 5.98
C TYR A 168 -20.00 4.64 5.38
N VAL A 169 -19.39 4.50 4.22
CA VAL A 169 -19.22 3.22 3.51
C VAL A 169 -17.75 2.94 3.30
N VAL A 170 -17.35 1.69 3.53
CA VAL A 170 -16.03 1.16 3.22
C VAL A 170 -16.12 0.37 1.92
N TYR A 171 -15.22 0.65 0.99
CA TYR A 171 -15.08 -0.04 -0.30
C TYR A 171 -13.69 -0.66 -0.36
N LEU A 172 -13.58 -1.92 -0.72
CA LEU A 172 -12.31 -2.58 -1.01
C LEU A 172 -12.06 -2.51 -2.53
N PHE A 173 -10.87 -2.04 -2.91
CA PHE A 173 -10.45 -2.08 -4.31
C PHE A 173 -10.11 -3.51 -4.72
N GLU A 174 -10.83 -4.00 -5.71
CA GLU A 174 -10.63 -5.30 -6.33
C GLU A 174 -10.41 -5.07 -7.84
N PRO A 175 -9.15 -4.96 -8.28
CA PRO A 175 -8.86 -4.66 -9.68
C PRO A 175 -9.39 -5.78 -10.58
N SER A 176 -10.09 -5.39 -11.64
CA SER A 176 -10.44 -6.28 -12.73
C SER A 176 -9.84 -5.71 -14.02
N GLU A 177 -8.94 -6.44 -14.61
CA GLU A 177 -8.35 -6.07 -15.89
C GLU A 177 -9.28 -6.52 -17.02
N ASP A 178 -9.42 -5.69 -18.03
CA ASP A 178 -10.00 -6.12 -19.30
C ASP A 178 -9.08 -7.11 -20.02
N GLU A 179 -9.65 -7.89 -20.95
CA GLU A 179 -8.92 -8.95 -21.65
C GLU A 179 -7.72 -8.42 -22.47
N ALA A 180 -7.82 -7.20 -23.00
CA ALA A 180 -6.73 -6.61 -23.79
C ALA A 180 -5.56 -6.20 -22.88
N THR A 181 -5.84 -5.57 -21.76
CA THR A 181 -4.85 -5.22 -20.73
C THR A 181 -4.16 -6.46 -20.21
N ARG A 182 -4.92 -7.50 -19.79
CA ARG A 182 -4.35 -8.77 -19.36
C ARG A 182 -3.46 -9.41 -20.40
N THR A 183 -3.91 -9.48 -21.66
CA THR A 183 -3.13 -10.04 -22.76
C THR A 183 -1.84 -9.25 -23.00
N LYS A 184 -1.87 -7.92 -22.86
CA LYS A 184 -0.68 -7.06 -22.95
C LYS A 184 0.32 -7.40 -21.85
N LEU A 185 -0.12 -7.44 -20.62
CA LEU A 185 0.73 -7.72 -19.45
C LEU A 185 1.32 -9.13 -19.49
N ASP A 186 0.51 -10.15 -19.84
CA ASP A 186 0.97 -11.53 -20.00
C ASP A 186 2.05 -11.69 -21.08
N LYS A 187 1.99 -10.91 -22.16
CA LYS A 187 3.05 -10.90 -23.20
C LYS A 187 4.35 -10.23 -22.73
N MET A 188 4.28 -9.33 -21.76
CA MET A 188 5.45 -8.64 -21.21
C MET A 188 6.13 -9.47 -20.12
N ARG A 189 5.37 -10.25 -19.36
CA ARG A 189 5.89 -11.15 -18.32
C ARG A 189 6.71 -12.27 -18.96
N LYS A 190 7.88 -12.53 -18.39
CA LYS A 190 8.82 -13.58 -18.83
C LYS A 190 8.76 -14.81 -17.96
N THR A 191 8.34 -14.65 -16.69
CA THR A 191 8.21 -15.77 -15.75
C THR A 191 6.86 -16.46 -15.89
N THR A 192 6.82 -17.77 -15.63
CA THR A 192 5.59 -18.57 -15.58
C THR A 192 5.00 -18.69 -14.19
N ILE A 193 5.82 -18.38 -13.17
CA ILE A 193 5.42 -18.40 -11.76
C ILE A 193 5.85 -17.07 -11.17
N ASP A 194 4.89 -16.36 -10.61
CA ASP A 194 5.08 -15.13 -9.88
C ASP A 194 4.17 -15.12 -8.65
N GLY A 195 4.37 -14.23 -7.71
CA GLY A 195 3.46 -14.11 -6.58
C GLY A 195 4.01 -13.46 -5.33
N HIS A 196 5.33 -13.30 -5.16
CA HIS A 196 5.91 -12.49 -4.07
C HIS A 196 7.37 -12.19 -4.34
N ALA A 197 7.74 -10.92 -4.38
CA ALA A 197 9.06 -10.42 -4.75
C ALA A 197 9.52 -10.91 -6.14
N GLY A 198 8.59 -11.35 -7.00
CA GLY A 198 8.89 -11.90 -8.30
C GLY A 198 9.12 -10.84 -9.38
N GLU A 199 8.84 -11.20 -10.63
CA GLU A 199 9.06 -10.30 -11.78
C GLU A 199 8.15 -9.07 -11.71
N GLU A 200 6.88 -9.23 -11.28
CA GLU A 200 5.89 -8.15 -11.25
C GLU A 200 6.28 -7.09 -10.22
N GLU A 201 6.39 -7.44 -8.94
CA GLU A 201 6.74 -6.49 -7.88
C GLU A 201 8.13 -5.87 -8.09
N THR A 202 9.10 -6.67 -8.56
CA THR A 202 10.43 -6.15 -8.88
C THR A 202 10.37 -5.14 -10.03
N SER A 203 9.54 -5.38 -11.05
CA SER A 203 9.37 -4.46 -12.18
C SER A 203 8.68 -3.16 -11.75
N VAL A 204 7.65 -3.25 -10.90
CA VAL A 204 6.96 -2.09 -10.34
C VAL A 204 7.93 -1.22 -9.55
N MET A 205 8.70 -1.79 -8.64
CA MET A 205 9.70 -1.05 -7.89
C MET A 205 10.79 -0.45 -8.79
N LEU A 206 11.24 -1.15 -9.82
CA LEU A 206 12.19 -0.62 -10.81
C LEU A 206 11.64 0.59 -11.57
N ALA A 207 10.34 0.63 -11.81
CA ALA A 207 9.70 1.69 -12.58
C ALA A 207 9.67 3.03 -11.81
N HIS A 208 9.45 3.02 -10.51
CA HIS A 208 9.29 4.28 -9.77
C HIS A 208 10.28 4.49 -8.61
N ARG A 209 10.97 3.43 -8.15
CA ARG A 209 11.98 3.51 -7.07
C ARG A 209 13.20 2.64 -7.35
N PRO A 210 13.84 2.76 -8.53
CA PRO A 210 14.96 1.91 -8.95
C PRO A 210 16.15 1.94 -7.97
N GLU A 211 16.33 3.05 -7.26
CA GLU A 211 17.41 3.22 -6.27
C GLU A 211 17.26 2.32 -5.03
N LEU A 212 16.08 1.76 -4.80
CA LEU A 212 15.81 0.83 -3.70
C LEU A 212 15.97 -0.65 -4.10
N VAL A 213 16.06 -0.94 -5.41
CA VAL A 213 16.14 -2.30 -5.94
C VAL A 213 17.59 -2.76 -6.03
N ARG A 214 17.89 -3.91 -5.45
CA ARG A 214 19.19 -4.57 -5.51
C ARG A 214 19.10 -5.79 -6.43
N LEU A 215 18.87 -5.52 -7.73
CA LEU A 215 18.62 -6.57 -8.73
C LEU A 215 19.78 -7.59 -8.80
N ASP A 216 21.00 -7.18 -8.46
CA ASP A 216 22.18 -8.03 -8.31
C ASP A 216 21.99 -9.17 -7.28
N ARG A 217 21.03 -9.04 -6.35
CA ARG A 217 20.72 -10.02 -5.30
C ARG A 217 19.46 -10.86 -5.58
N ALA A 218 18.74 -10.62 -6.67
CA ALA A 218 17.51 -11.33 -6.96
C ALA A 218 17.68 -12.85 -7.16
N GLY A 219 18.91 -13.31 -7.38
CA GLY A 219 19.28 -14.71 -7.50
C GLY A 219 19.88 -15.35 -6.25
N ASP A 220 20.06 -14.60 -5.15
CA ASP A 220 20.72 -15.10 -3.93
C ASP A 220 19.86 -16.12 -3.17
N GLU A 221 18.54 -16.08 -3.37
CA GLU A 221 17.58 -16.98 -2.74
C GLU A 221 16.66 -17.62 -3.77
N SER A 222 16.13 -18.81 -3.45
CA SER A 222 15.19 -19.52 -4.31
C SER A 222 13.77 -19.13 -4.01
N GLY A 223 13.00 -18.71 -5.03
CA GLY A 223 11.56 -18.53 -5.00
C GLY A 223 10.76 -19.79 -5.41
N ALA A 224 11.40 -20.97 -5.49
CA ALA A 224 10.74 -22.20 -5.87
C ALA A 224 9.92 -22.80 -4.73
N ASP A 225 8.73 -23.33 -5.06
CA ASP A 225 7.88 -24.07 -4.11
C ASP A 225 8.56 -25.34 -3.63
N GLN A 226 8.76 -25.48 -2.32
CA GLN A 226 9.39 -26.65 -1.68
C GLN A 226 8.46 -27.86 -1.58
N LYS A 227 7.20 -27.74 -1.94
CA LYS A 227 6.20 -28.82 -2.01
C LYS A 227 6.06 -29.65 -0.73
N ARG A 228 6.32 -29.08 0.44
CA ARG A 228 6.38 -29.81 1.73
C ARG A 228 5.01 -30.27 2.24
N LEU A 229 3.90 -29.75 1.70
CA LEU A 229 2.54 -30.13 2.07
C LEU A 229 1.76 -30.84 0.94
N THR A 230 2.43 -31.39 -0.06
CA THR A 230 1.77 -32.04 -1.20
C THR A 230 0.94 -33.28 -0.82
N GLY A 231 1.22 -33.89 0.34
CA GLY A 231 0.43 -34.99 0.90
C GLY A 231 -0.89 -34.52 1.57
N LEU A 232 -1.04 -33.24 1.86
CA LEU A 232 -2.25 -32.67 2.48
C LEU A 232 -3.25 -32.31 1.39
N LYS A 233 -4.40 -33.02 1.33
CA LYS A 233 -5.42 -32.80 0.32
C LYS A 233 -6.67 -32.17 0.93
N ASN A 234 -7.29 -31.23 0.20
CA ASN A 234 -8.56 -30.60 0.57
C ASN A 234 -8.55 -29.94 1.95
N ALA A 235 -7.39 -29.44 2.39
CA ALA A 235 -7.25 -28.76 3.68
C ALA A 235 -6.37 -27.52 3.55
N TYR A 236 -6.75 -26.47 4.27
CA TYR A 236 -5.95 -25.27 4.46
C TYR A 236 -5.35 -25.26 5.87
N THR A 237 -4.13 -24.77 6.00
CA THR A 237 -3.47 -24.54 7.28
C THR A 237 -2.61 -23.28 7.21
N GLY A 238 -2.55 -22.51 8.30
CA GLY A 238 -1.80 -21.26 8.34
C GLY A 238 -0.30 -21.37 8.06
N ILE A 239 0.27 -22.59 8.12
CA ILE A 239 1.69 -22.83 7.82
C ILE A 239 1.98 -23.04 6.31
N TRP A 240 0.95 -23.02 5.45
CA TRP A 240 1.07 -23.39 4.03
C TRP A 240 2.12 -22.58 3.27
N TRP A 241 2.17 -21.24 3.51
CA TRP A 241 3.12 -20.36 2.85
C TRP A 241 4.56 -20.71 3.25
N TYR A 242 4.84 -20.79 4.54
CA TYR A 242 6.15 -21.22 5.03
C TYR A 242 6.55 -22.61 4.51
N ALA A 243 5.59 -23.51 4.38
CA ALA A 243 5.83 -24.84 3.84
C ALA A 243 6.25 -24.79 2.37
N ALA A 244 5.63 -23.92 1.58
CA ALA A 244 5.94 -23.74 0.17
C ALA A 244 7.16 -22.81 -0.05
N GLN A 245 7.19 -21.68 0.65
CA GLN A 245 8.08 -20.54 0.40
C GLN A 245 8.85 -20.13 1.67
N PRO A 246 9.81 -20.97 2.17
CA PRO A 246 10.51 -20.68 3.42
C PRO A 246 11.41 -19.44 3.37
N ASN A 247 11.84 -19.02 2.17
CA ASN A 247 12.61 -17.79 1.97
C ASN A 247 11.72 -16.54 1.93
N HIS A 248 10.40 -16.70 1.99
CA HIS A 248 9.43 -15.63 1.76
C HIS A 248 9.70 -14.95 0.42
N TYR A 249 9.79 -15.77 -0.64
CA TYR A 249 10.05 -15.39 -2.02
C TYR A 249 9.38 -16.40 -2.94
N ARG A 250 8.58 -15.94 -3.90
CA ARG A 250 7.88 -16.80 -4.86
C ARG A 250 7.94 -16.20 -6.25
N GLY A 251 8.67 -16.87 -7.14
CA GLY A 251 8.93 -16.40 -8.49
C GLY A 251 10.40 -16.13 -8.75
N ASP A 252 10.68 -15.21 -9.67
CA ASP A 252 12.04 -14.79 -10.05
C ASP A 252 12.04 -13.31 -10.44
N GLY A 253 12.68 -12.46 -9.64
CA GLY A 253 12.81 -11.02 -9.92
C GLY A 253 13.87 -10.67 -10.96
N ARG A 254 14.78 -11.59 -11.35
CA ARG A 254 15.89 -11.29 -12.26
C ARG A 254 15.48 -10.79 -13.65
N PRO A 255 14.38 -11.28 -14.27
CA PRO A 255 13.94 -10.81 -15.60
C PRO A 255 13.15 -9.51 -15.56
N ALA A 256 12.93 -8.90 -14.39
CA ALA A 256 12.15 -7.69 -14.21
C ALA A 256 12.63 -6.53 -15.09
N THR A 257 11.70 -5.68 -15.52
CA THR A 257 12.00 -4.53 -16.37
C THR A 257 11.17 -3.29 -15.99
N VAL A 258 11.77 -2.12 -16.15
CA VAL A 258 11.07 -0.83 -15.98
C VAL A 258 9.82 -0.76 -16.84
N ALA A 259 9.90 -1.20 -18.11
CA ALA A 259 8.75 -1.14 -19.03
C ALA A 259 7.56 -1.99 -18.60
N PHE A 260 7.82 -3.16 -18.02
CA PHE A 260 6.76 -4.01 -17.47
C PHE A 260 6.16 -3.39 -16.21
N GLY A 261 7.00 -2.85 -15.32
CA GLY A 261 6.55 -2.16 -14.11
C GLY A 261 5.67 -0.94 -14.39
N GLU A 262 6.05 -0.11 -15.37
CA GLU A 262 5.20 1.02 -15.79
C GLU A 262 3.86 0.55 -16.36
N ALA A 263 3.84 -0.53 -17.14
CA ALA A 263 2.60 -1.07 -17.68
C ALA A 263 1.66 -1.60 -16.58
N LEU A 264 2.21 -2.25 -15.53
CA LEU A 264 1.46 -2.69 -14.36
C LEU A 264 0.90 -1.50 -13.58
N LEU A 265 1.73 -0.50 -13.27
CA LEU A 265 1.33 0.73 -12.58
C LEU A 265 0.25 1.50 -13.35
N GLU A 266 0.38 1.61 -14.67
CA GLU A 266 -0.65 2.24 -15.51
C GLU A 266 -1.98 1.50 -15.45
N ALA A 267 -1.97 0.18 -15.55
CA ALA A 267 -3.17 -0.65 -15.52
C ALA A 267 -3.90 -0.54 -14.17
N GLU A 268 -3.17 -0.71 -13.07
CA GLU A 268 -3.75 -0.63 -11.72
C GLU A 268 -4.23 0.79 -11.40
N THR A 269 -3.45 1.81 -11.77
CA THR A 269 -3.87 3.21 -11.61
C THR A 269 -5.15 3.50 -12.37
N ALA A 270 -5.28 3.05 -13.62
CA ALA A 270 -6.48 3.26 -14.43
C ALA A 270 -7.72 2.61 -13.80
N ALA A 271 -7.57 1.37 -13.31
CA ALA A 271 -8.64 0.66 -12.62
C ALA A 271 -9.07 1.38 -11.32
N LEU A 272 -8.11 1.87 -10.52
CA LEU A 272 -8.41 2.63 -9.31
C LEU A 272 -9.08 3.97 -9.62
N VAL A 273 -8.68 4.67 -10.67
CA VAL A 273 -9.34 5.91 -11.13
C VAL A 273 -10.80 5.64 -11.47
N GLU A 274 -11.09 4.56 -12.19
CA GLU A 274 -12.47 4.18 -12.53
C GLU A 274 -13.29 3.87 -11.28
N MET A 275 -12.73 3.11 -10.35
CA MET A 275 -13.38 2.84 -9.07
C MET A 275 -13.66 4.13 -8.30
N VAL A 276 -12.70 5.04 -8.16
CA VAL A 276 -12.89 6.32 -7.44
C VAL A 276 -14.01 7.13 -8.08
N ARG A 277 -14.09 7.20 -9.40
CA ARG A 277 -15.19 7.85 -10.12
C ARG A 277 -16.54 7.21 -9.82
N SER A 278 -16.59 5.89 -9.79
CA SER A 278 -17.79 5.12 -9.47
C SER A 278 -18.22 5.36 -8.03
N VAL A 279 -17.30 5.21 -7.08
CA VAL A 279 -17.53 5.44 -5.64
C VAL A 279 -18.02 6.87 -5.37
N LYS A 280 -17.43 7.89 -6.01
CA LYS A 280 -17.89 9.29 -5.85
C LYS A 280 -19.36 9.49 -6.26
N LYS A 281 -19.82 8.76 -7.26
CA LYS A 281 -21.20 8.82 -7.76
C LYS A 281 -22.17 7.93 -6.98
N ASP A 282 -21.64 6.93 -6.27
CA ASP A 282 -22.48 5.97 -5.56
C ASP A 282 -23.21 6.61 -4.38
N THR A 283 -24.53 6.48 -4.40
CA THR A 283 -25.43 6.84 -3.30
C THR A 283 -26.24 5.63 -2.82
N VAL A 284 -26.27 4.58 -3.64
CA VAL A 284 -27.10 3.40 -3.44
C VAL A 284 -26.57 2.55 -2.29
N THR A 285 -25.25 2.35 -2.20
CA THR A 285 -24.65 1.54 -1.12
C THR A 285 -24.96 2.10 0.26
N ALA A 286 -24.86 3.42 0.45
CA ALA A 286 -25.20 4.06 1.73
C ALA A 286 -26.69 3.93 2.06
N GLU A 287 -27.57 3.98 1.06
CA GLU A 287 -29.01 3.78 1.24
C GLU A 287 -29.35 2.33 1.61
N LEU A 288 -28.74 1.37 0.91
CA LEU A 288 -28.88 -0.06 1.23
C LEU A 288 -28.38 -0.38 2.62
N GLN A 289 -27.24 0.20 3.02
CA GLN A 289 -26.70 0.02 4.37
C GLN A 289 -27.67 0.54 5.45
N ARG A 290 -28.26 1.72 5.24
CA ARG A 290 -29.31 2.24 6.16
C ARG A 290 -30.50 1.30 6.23
N THR A 291 -31.03 0.89 5.07
CA THR A 291 -32.18 -0.03 4.99
C THR A 291 -31.89 -1.36 5.67
N PHE A 292 -30.67 -1.90 5.47
CA PHE A 292 -30.23 -3.13 6.14
C PHE A 292 -30.32 -2.99 7.67
N PHE A 293 -29.77 -1.93 8.25
CA PHE A 293 -29.80 -1.72 9.69
C PHE A 293 -31.22 -1.47 10.23
N ASP A 294 -32.07 -0.76 9.48
CA ASP A 294 -33.49 -0.57 9.86
C ASP A 294 -34.24 -1.91 9.92
N GLN A 295 -33.92 -2.86 9.05
CA GLN A 295 -34.45 -4.22 9.08
C GLN A 295 -33.79 -5.10 10.15
N ALA A 296 -32.48 -4.97 10.34
CA ALA A 296 -31.73 -5.72 11.35
C ALA A 296 -32.21 -5.39 12.77
N ASP A 297 -32.63 -4.14 13.03
CA ASP A 297 -33.22 -3.73 14.32
C ASP A 297 -34.61 -4.37 14.57
N ARG A 298 -35.28 -4.85 13.51
CA ARG A 298 -36.65 -5.42 13.57
C ARG A 298 -36.77 -6.68 12.69
N PRO A 299 -36.02 -7.74 12.95
CA PRO A 299 -35.92 -8.89 12.04
C PRO A 299 -37.26 -9.65 11.86
N LEU A 300 -38.14 -9.61 12.83
CA LEU A 300 -39.46 -10.24 12.74
C LEU A 300 -40.45 -9.49 11.83
N GLU A 301 -40.15 -8.26 11.45
CA GLU A 301 -40.96 -7.45 10.52
C GLU A 301 -40.44 -7.51 9.08
N THR A 302 -39.30 -8.15 8.86
CA THR A 302 -38.68 -8.23 7.53
C THR A 302 -39.57 -9.05 6.57
N LYS A 303 -39.91 -8.44 5.45
CA LYS A 303 -40.71 -9.09 4.41
C LYS A 303 -39.81 -9.66 3.32
N PRO A 304 -40.15 -10.82 2.73
CA PRO A 304 -39.40 -11.37 1.60
C PRO A 304 -39.39 -10.36 0.43
N PHE A 305 -38.22 -10.23 -0.21
CA PHE A 305 -38.13 -9.49 -1.47
C PHE A 305 -38.77 -10.34 -2.58
N VAL A 306 -39.82 -9.81 -3.18
CA VAL A 306 -40.50 -10.45 -4.33
C VAL A 306 -40.21 -9.62 -5.57
N LYS A 307 -39.52 -10.18 -6.53
CA LYS A 307 -39.32 -9.55 -7.83
C LYS A 307 -40.66 -9.54 -8.57
N LYS A 308 -41.18 -8.36 -8.91
CA LYS A 308 -42.34 -8.20 -9.74
C LYS A 308 -42.05 -8.43 -11.22
#